data_35d6bcb6e9c0618c679dd74152fe9c32
#
_entry.id   35d6bcb6e9c0618c679dd74152fe9c32
#
_cell.length_a   1.000
_cell.length_b   1.000
_cell.length_c   1.000
_cell.angle_alpha   90.00
_cell.angle_beta   90.00
_cell.angle_gamma   90.00
#
_symmetry.space_group_name_H-M   'P 1'
#
loop_
_entity.id
_entity.type
_entity.pdbx_description
1 polymer ?
#
loop_
_entity_poly.entity_id
_entity_poly.type
_entity_poly.pdbx_seq_one_letter_code
_entity_poly.pdbx_strand_id
1 'polypeptide(L)'
;DNFLWKDVATHPNHDEFWQKRAIINHLTDVDHAVMTVGGWFDAEDLYGPLNIYKSVERNNSTYKNNTIVMGPWSHGNWSRETDKQMVNHIYFGDSISTFYQKNIETPFFEHHLKGEKNPQLPEAYMFDTGLKEWNQFTQWPPKDAQITFGFGKKGELLINEAGDKNVKHSYISDPMKPVPFRSEV
;
A
#
# COMPACT_ATOMS: atom_id res chain seq x y z
N ASP A 1 6.87 -28.93 18.16
CA ASP A 1 6.57 -27.66 18.85
C ASP A 1 7.01 -26.48 17.98
N ASN A 2 6.10 -25.55 17.76
CA ASN A 2 6.41 -24.36 16.98
C ASN A 2 7.10 -23.35 17.92
N PHE A 3 8.38 -23.06 17.66
CA PHE A 3 9.18 -22.14 18.50
C PHE A 3 8.59 -20.73 18.55
N LEU A 4 7.95 -20.28 17.46
CA LEU A 4 7.35 -18.95 17.36
C LEU A 4 6.07 -18.81 18.20
N TRP A 5 5.35 -19.91 18.46
CA TRP A 5 4.09 -19.85 19.20
C TRP A 5 4.24 -19.31 20.61
N LYS A 6 5.31 -19.71 21.30
CA LYS A 6 5.60 -19.20 22.64
C LYS A 6 5.82 -17.70 22.63
N ASP A 7 6.57 -17.19 21.66
CA ASP A 7 6.85 -15.76 21.53
C ASP A 7 5.56 -14.97 21.27
N VAL A 8 4.73 -15.43 20.32
CA VAL A 8 3.42 -14.82 20.03
C VAL A 8 2.52 -14.81 21.25
N ALA A 9 2.45 -15.93 21.99
CA ALA A 9 1.59 -16.06 23.17
C ALA A 9 2.04 -15.18 24.35
N THR A 10 3.34 -14.95 24.48
CA THR A 10 3.90 -14.10 25.54
C THR A 10 3.95 -12.61 25.19
N HIS A 11 3.88 -12.28 23.90
CA HIS A 11 3.88 -10.91 23.38
C HIS A 11 2.62 -10.62 22.51
N PRO A 12 1.42 -10.61 23.15
CA PRO A 12 0.16 -10.45 22.40
C PRO A 12 -0.07 -9.00 21.90
N ASN A 13 0.70 -8.05 22.39
CA ASN A 13 0.66 -6.65 21.99
C ASN A 13 1.91 -6.27 21.20
N HIS A 14 1.85 -5.15 20.46
CA HIS A 14 3.01 -4.58 19.76
C HIS A 14 3.98 -3.91 20.77
N ASP A 15 4.61 -4.73 21.61
CA ASP A 15 5.59 -4.34 22.62
C ASP A 15 7.03 -4.25 22.06
N GLU A 16 8.00 -4.04 22.93
CA GLU A 16 9.43 -3.91 22.58
C GLU A 16 9.97 -5.13 21.82
N PHE A 17 9.42 -6.32 22.09
CA PHE A 17 9.79 -7.55 21.37
C PHE A 17 9.53 -7.44 19.87
N TRP A 18 8.33 -6.96 19.48
CA TRP A 18 7.96 -6.75 18.08
C TRP A 18 8.60 -5.51 17.49
N GLN A 19 8.68 -4.41 18.25
CA GLN A 19 9.29 -3.16 17.80
C GLN A 19 10.73 -3.33 17.37
N LYS A 20 11.53 -4.11 18.11
CA LYS A 20 12.93 -4.43 17.75
C LYS A 20 13.06 -5.26 16.47
N ARG A 21 12.00 -5.96 16.07
CA ARG A 21 11.96 -6.82 14.88
C ARG A 21 11.34 -6.12 13.67
N ALA A 22 10.70 -4.97 13.87
CA ALA A 22 10.07 -4.22 12.80
C ALA A 22 11.11 -3.61 11.87
N ILE A 23 11.16 -4.09 10.62
CA ILE A 23 12.16 -3.67 9.62
C ILE A 23 12.18 -2.15 9.42
N ILE A 24 11.04 -1.49 9.53
CA ILE A 24 10.91 -0.04 9.34
C ILE A 24 11.78 0.80 10.27
N ASN A 25 12.16 0.26 11.43
CA ASN A 25 13.03 0.91 12.40
C ASN A 25 14.53 0.80 12.04
N HIS A 26 14.86 -0.03 11.07
CA HIS A 26 16.23 -0.37 10.67
C HIS A 26 16.57 0.05 9.23
N LEU A 27 15.65 0.70 8.53
CA LEU A 27 15.85 1.18 7.16
C LEU A 27 16.60 2.52 7.14
N THR A 28 17.82 2.51 7.65
CA THR A 28 18.77 3.63 7.63
C THR A 28 19.98 3.23 6.80
N ASP A 29 20.68 4.23 6.26
CA ASP A 29 21.90 4.03 5.48
C ASP A 29 21.71 3.07 4.27
N VAL A 30 20.55 3.16 3.63
CA VAL A 30 20.24 2.42 2.41
C VAL A 30 20.95 3.09 1.24
N ASP A 31 21.90 2.39 0.62
CA ASP A 31 22.76 2.88 -0.47
C ASP A 31 22.55 2.15 -1.81
N HIS A 32 21.60 1.25 -1.87
CA HIS A 32 21.23 0.45 -3.04
C HIS A 32 19.81 0.74 -3.52
N ALA A 33 19.51 0.43 -4.78
CA ALA A 33 18.18 0.65 -5.34
C ALA A 33 17.11 -0.20 -4.62
N VAL A 34 16.01 0.43 -4.28
CA VAL A 34 14.87 -0.19 -3.63
C VAL A 34 13.63 -0.06 -4.50
N MET A 35 12.95 -1.16 -4.73
CA MET A 35 11.59 -1.17 -5.28
C MET A 35 10.68 -1.87 -4.29
N THR A 36 9.76 -1.13 -3.71
CA THR A 36 8.74 -1.67 -2.82
C THR A 36 7.45 -1.91 -3.60
N VAL A 37 6.93 -3.14 -3.55
CA VAL A 37 5.74 -3.52 -4.31
C VAL A 37 4.65 -3.99 -3.37
N GLY A 38 3.43 -3.56 -3.61
CA GLY A 38 2.29 -3.95 -2.80
C GLY A 38 0.97 -4.00 -3.57
N GLY A 39 -0.03 -4.60 -2.95
CA GLY A 39 -1.38 -4.70 -3.49
C GLY A 39 -2.38 -3.87 -2.69
N TRP A 40 -3.24 -3.10 -3.37
CA TRP A 40 -4.31 -2.34 -2.72
C TRP A 40 -5.32 -3.23 -1.97
N PHE A 41 -5.42 -4.49 -2.37
CA PHE A 41 -6.33 -5.48 -1.80
C PHE A 41 -5.56 -6.59 -1.05
N ASP A 42 -4.37 -6.28 -0.60
CA ASP A 42 -3.60 -7.19 0.24
C ASP A 42 -4.24 -7.26 1.63
N ALA A 43 -4.79 -8.41 1.97
CA ALA A 43 -5.44 -8.64 3.26
C ALA A 43 -4.44 -8.96 4.39
N GLU A 44 -3.18 -9.22 4.05
CA GLU A 44 -2.12 -9.55 5.01
C GLU A 44 -1.26 -8.33 5.34
N ASP A 45 -0.82 -7.58 4.33
CA ASP A 45 0.13 -6.48 4.55
C ASP A 45 -0.04 -5.29 3.58
N LEU A 46 -1.08 -4.51 3.77
CA LEU A 46 -1.18 -3.19 3.13
C LEU A 46 -0.30 -2.14 3.83
N TYR A 47 -0.02 -2.34 5.12
CA TYR A 47 0.78 -1.41 5.92
C TYR A 47 2.26 -1.42 5.54
N GLY A 48 2.85 -2.61 5.32
CA GLY A 48 4.28 -2.81 5.10
C GLY A 48 4.83 -2.02 3.92
N PRO A 49 4.37 -2.22 2.68
CA PRO A 49 4.96 -1.55 1.52
C PRO A 49 4.91 -0.03 1.62
N LEU A 50 3.80 0.55 2.09
CA LEU A 50 3.66 1.99 2.24
C LEU A 50 4.61 2.57 3.30
N ASN A 51 4.84 1.85 4.40
CA ASN A 51 5.71 2.32 5.48
C ASN A 51 7.19 2.02 5.23
N ILE A 52 7.53 0.94 4.52
CA ILE A 52 8.89 0.68 4.05
C ILE A 52 9.33 1.82 3.13
N TYR A 53 8.55 2.11 2.08
CA TYR A 53 8.83 3.23 1.18
C TYR A 53 9.05 4.54 1.94
N LYS A 54 8.10 4.93 2.82
CA LYS A 54 8.20 6.15 3.63
C LYS A 54 9.42 6.17 4.55
N SER A 55 9.82 5.01 5.10
CA SER A 55 10.98 4.93 5.99
C SER A 55 12.28 5.11 5.21
N VAL A 56 12.39 4.53 4.03
CA VAL A 56 13.54 4.73 3.14
C VAL A 56 13.63 6.20 2.72
N GLU A 57 12.53 6.85 2.30
CA GLU A 57 12.50 8.27 1.94
C GLU A 57 12.95 9.16 3.10
N ARG A 58 12.41 8.94 4.28
CA ARG A 58 12.69 9.78 5.46
C ARG A 58 14.12 9.64 5.95
N ASN A 59 14.64 8.43 5.97
CA ASN A 59 15.91 8.12 6.62
C ASN A 59 17.11 8.22 5.66
N ASN A 60 16.87 8.27 4.35
CA ASN A 60 17.92 8.25 3.32
C ASN A 60 17.74 9.42 2.32
N SER A 61 17.63 10.63 2.84
CA SER A 61 17.25 11.84 2.06
C SER A 61 18.16 12.18 0.86
N THR A 62 19.37 11.69 0.83
CA THR A 62 20.32 11.85 -0.28
C THR A 62 20.19 10.77 -1.34
N TYR A 63 19.51 9.69 -1.04
CA TYR A 63 19.34 8.56 -1.92
C TYR A 63 18.06 8.70 -2.78
N LYS A 64 18.20 8.51 -4.11
CA LYS A 64 17.12 8.82 -5.07
C LYS A 64 16.55 7.61 -5.82
N ASN A 65 16.98 6.39 -5.48
CA ASN A 65 16.54 5.17 -6.19
C ASN A 65 15.57 4.34 -5.33
N ASN A 66 14.57 5.01 -4.77
CA ASN A 66 13.51 4.38 -3.99
C ASN A 66 12.19 4.49 -4.77
N THR A 67 11.71 3.38 -5.28
CA THR A 67 10.48 3.30 -6.08
C THR A 67 9.41 2.54 -5.32
N ILE A 68 8.17 3.00 -5.41
CA ILE A 68 7.01 2.27 -4.92
C ILE A 68 6.04 1.93 -6.05
N VAL A 69 5.52 0.71 -6.03
CA VAL A 69 4.52 0.23 -6.99
C VAL A 69 3.34 -0.37 -6.23
N MET A 70 2.16 0.19 -6.41
CA MET A 70 0.92 -0.31 -5.80
C MET A 70 -0.09 -0.66 -6.89
N GLY A 71 -0.36 -1.94 -7.04
CA GLY A 71 -1.32 -2.44 -8.03
C GLY A 71 -2.62 -2.97 -7.42
N PRO A 72 -3.61 -3.33 -8.24
CA PRO A 72 -4.91 -3.85 -7.78
C PRO A 72 -4.82 -5.34 -7.43
N TRP A 73 -3.83 -5.68 -6.61
CA TRP A 73 -3.47 -7.06 -6.28
C TRP A 73 -3.90 -7.44 -4.86
N SER A 74 -4.19 -8.70 -4.66
CA SER A 74 -4.09 -9.38 -3.38
C SER A 74 -2.65 -9.82 -3.12
N HIS A 75 -2.37 -10.41 -1.98
CA HIS A 75 -1.04 -10.80 -1.54
C HIS A 75 -0.28 -11.64 -2.58
N GLY A 76 0.86 -11.12 -3.05
CA GLY A 76 1.77 -11.78 -3.99
C GLY A 76 1.28 -11.85 -5.44
N ASN A 77 0.14 -11.29 -5.80
CA ASN A 77 -0.39 -11.42 -7.17
C ASN A 77 0.41 -10.64 -8.22
N TRP A 78 1.24 -9.68 -7.84
CA TRP A 78 2.16 -9.00 -8.76
C TRP A 78 3.20 -9.94 -9.38
N SER A 79 3.56 -11.02 -8.69
CA SER A 79 4.53 -12.01 -9.18
C SER A 79 3.89 -13.17 -9.95
N ARG A 80 2.56 -13.22 -10.02
CA ARG A 80 1.83 -14.28 -10.72
C ARG A 80 1.28 -13.73 -12.03
N GLU A 81 1.48 -14.49 -13.09
CA GLU A 81 0.86 -14.16 -14.37
C GLU A 81 -0.64 -14.50 -14.31
N THR A 82 -1.47 -13.49 -14.53
CA THR A 82 -2.93 -13.65 -14.61
C THR A 82 -3.43 -12.92 -15.83
N ASP A 83 -4.18 -13.61 -16.68
CA ASP A 83 -4.81 -12.97 -17.85
C ASP A 83 -5.78 -11.87 -17.42
N LYS A 84 -6.49 -12.11 -16.32
CA LYS A 84 -7.51 -11.17 -15.79
C LYS A 84 -7.17 -10.83 -14.35
N GLN A 85 -7.00 -9.55 -14.07
CA GLN A 85 -6.86 -9.08 -12.71
C GLN A 85 -8.22 -8.85 -12.09
N MET A 86 -8.54 -9.66 -11.09
CA MET A 86 -9.80 -9.57 -10.35
C MET A 86 -9.54 -9.64 -8.85
N VAL A 87 -10.36 -8.95 -8.10
CA VAL A 87 -10.51 -9.14 -6.65
C VAL A 87 -11.98 -9.42 -6.39
N ASN A 88 -12.29 -10.63 -5.95
CA ASN A 88 -13.64 -11.17 -5.93
C ASN A 88 -14.29 -11.04 -7.33
N HIS A 89 -15.38 -10.28 -7.45
CA HIS A 89 -16.09 -10.02 -8.70
C HIS A 89 -15.71 -8.68 -9.37
N ILE A 90 -14.79 -7.92 -8.78
CA ILE A 90 -14.34 -6.65 -9.35
C ILE A 90 -13.21 -6.92 -10.34
N TYR A 91 -13.48 -6.63 -11.60
CA TYR A 91 -12.48 -6.73 -12.67
C TYR A 91 -11.74 -5.42 -12.86
N PHE A 92 -10.41 -5.45 -12.85
CA PHE A 92 -9.54 -4.28 -12.98
C PHE A 92 -8.89 -4.14 -14.35
N GLY A 93 -8.77 -5.21 -15.09
CA GLY A 93 -8.17 -5.22 -16.43
C GLY A 93 -7.44 -6.52 -16.73
N ASP A 94 -6.96 -6.63 -17.98
CA ASP A 94 -6.18 -7.77 -18.43
C ASP A 94 -4.68 -7.51 -18.27
N SER A 95 -3.93 -8.55 -17.97
CA SER A 95 -2.45 -8.56 -17.99
C SER A 95 -1.77 -7.48 -17.14
N ILE A 96 -2.38 -7.04 -16.03
CA ILE A 96 -1.84 -5.98 -15.15
C ILE A 96 -0.52 -6.41 -14.52
N SER A 97 -0.44 -7.66 -14.04
CA SER A 97 0.79 -8.21 -13.48
C SER A 97 1.87 -8.38 -14.56
N THR A 98 1.49 -8.80 -15.76
CA THR A 98 2.40 -8.89 -16.91
C THR A 98 2.93 -7.51 -17.32
N PHE A 99 2.08 -6.48 -17.30
CA PHE A 99 2.52 -5.11 -17.54
C PHE A 99 3.57 -4.68 -16.52
N TYR A 100 3.29 -4.89 -15.24
CA TYR A 100 4.24 -4.58 -14.16
C TYR A 100 5.58 -5.30 -14.36
N GLN A 101 5.55 -6.61 -14.56
CA GLN A 101 6.76 -7.42 -14.72
C GLN A 101 7.60 -6.97 -15.93
N LYS A 102 6.97 -6.71 -17.07
CA LYS A 102 7.67 -6.34 -18.32
C LYS A 102 8.14 -4.89 -18.35
N ASN A 103 7.35 -3.95 -17.80
CA ASN A 103 7.59 -2.52 -17.98
C ASN A 103 8.18 -1.83 -16.73
N ILE A 104 8.13 -2.46 -15.58
CA ILE A 104 8.60 -1.88 -14.32
C ILE A 104 9.67 -2.77 -13.69
N GLU A 105 9.32 -4.00 -13.31
CA GLU A 105 10.22 -4.91 -12.58
C GLU A 105 11.44 -5.32 -13.38
N THR A 106 11.25 -5.87 -14.58
CA THR A 106 12.36 -6.31 -15.43
C THR A 106 13.32 -5.17 -15.78
N PRO A 107 12.87 -4.00 -16.26
CA PRO A 107 13.75 -2.88 -16.52
C PRO A 107 14.51 -2.37 -15.29
N PHE A 108 13.88 -2.39 -14.11
CA PHE A 108 14.54 -2.03 -12.85
C PHE A 108 15.74 -2.95 -12.59
N PHE A 109 15.55 -4.26 -12.64
CA PHE A 109 16.62 -5.21 -12.39
C PHE A 109 17.69 -5.23 -13.50
N GLU A 110 17.30 -5.06 -14.76
CA GLU A 110 18.26 -4.98 -15.86
C GLU A 110 19.19 -3.78 -15.73
N HIS A 111 18.64 -2.63 -15.36
CA HIS A 111 19.44 -1.45 -15.09
C HIS A 111 20.37 -1.63 -13.89
N HIS A 112 19.83 -1.99 -12.73
CA HIS A 112 20.61 -2.01 -11.49
C HIS A 112 21.54 -3.21 -11.33
N LEU A 113 21.24 -4.35 -11.95
CA LEU A 113 22.06 -5.57 -11.83
C LEU A 113 22.92 -5.87 -13.05
N LYS A 114 22.50 -5.41 -14.24
CA LYS A 114 23.23 -5.71 -15.48
C LYS A 114 23.85 -4.47 -16.14
N GLY A 115 23.59 -3.27 -15.58
CA GLY A 115 24.11 -2.02 -16.14
C GLY A 115 23.45 -1.57 -17.45
N GLU A 116 22.27 -2.10 -17.75
CA GLU A 116 21.49 -1.67 -18.92
C GLU A 116 21.03 -0.20 -18.79
N LYS A 117 20.58 0.35 -19.91
CA LYS A 117 20.11 1.74 -19.94
C LYS A 117 19.07 2.02 -18.86
N ASN A 118 19.22 3.16 -18.16
CA ASN A 118 18.24 3.59 -17.16
C ASN A 118 16.84 3.71 -17.77
N PRO A 119 15.85 2.96 -17.26
CA PRO A 119 14.48 2.97 -17.77
C PRO A 119 13.71 4.25 -17.45
N GLN A 120 14.26 5.16 -16.65
CA GLN A 120 13.63 6.41 -16.20
C GLN A 120 12.29 6.13 -15.50
N LEU A 121 12.25 5.13 -14.63
CA LEU A 121 11.06 4.84 -13.85
C LEU A 121 10.71 6.03 -12.95
N PRO A 122 9.43 6.40 -12.82
CA PRO A 122 8.99 7.37 -11.84
C PRO A 122 9.20 6.83 -10.41
N GLU A 123 9.21 7.72 -9.43
CA GLU A 123 9.35 7.32 -8.04
C GLU A 123 8.15 6.47 -7.57
N ALA A 124 6.96 6.76 -8.07
CA ALA A 124 5.77 5.98 -7.71
C ALA A 124 4.90 5.61 -8.91
N TYR A 125 4.56 4.33 -8.99
CA TYR A 125 3.51 3.78 -9.86
C TYR A 125 2.32 3.38 -9.00
N MET A 126 1.18 4.04 -9.18
CA MET A 126 -0.04 3.79 -8.43
C MET A 126 -1.18 3.43 -9.36
N PHE A 127 -1.73 2.24 -9.21
CA PHE A 127 -2.92 1.86 -9.97
C PHE A 127 -4.16 2.52 -9.37
N ASP A 128 -4.84 3.35 -10.14
CA ASP A 128 -6.12 3.91 -9.77
C ASP A 128 -7.21 2.86 -9.96
N THR A 129 -7.82 2.43 -8.86
CA THR A 129 -8.82 1.37 -8.88
C THR A 129 -10.19 1.84 -9.38
N GLY A 130 -10.44 3.13 -9.38
CA GLY A 130 -11.66 3.74 -9.91
C GLY A 130 -11.59 3.91 -11.43
N LEU A 131 -10.51 4.53 -11.93
CA LEU A 131 -10.27 4.73 -13.35
C LEU A 131 -9.69 3.50 -14.05
N LYS A 132 -9.16 2.54 -13.28
CA LYS A 132 -8.53 1.30 -13.76
C LYS A 132 -7.31 1.56 -14.65
N GLU A 133 -6.47 2.47 -14.24
CA GLU A 133 -5.27 2.87 -14.98
C GLU A 133 -4.06 3.07 -14.06
N TRP A 134 -2.86 3.01 -14.65
CA TRP A 134 -1.63 3.32 -13.96
C TRP A 134 -1.34 4.80 -13.97
N ASN A 135 -1.17 5.39 -12.78
CA ASN A 135 -0.71 6.75 -12.59
C ASN A 135 0.75 6.77 -12.13
N GLN A 136 1.49 7.78 -12.58
CA GLN A 136 2.91 7.97 -12.29
C GLN A 136 3.10 9.26 -11.52
N PHE A 137 3.93 9.20 -10.46
CA PHE A 137 4.21 10.36 -9.62
C PHE A 137 5.70 10.48 -9.35
N THR A 138 6.16 11.72 -9.22
CA THR A 138 7.56 12.04 -8.87
C THR A 138 7.82 11.98 -7.37
N GLN A 139 6.79 11.75 -6.56
CA GLN A 139 6.84 11.49 -5.12
C GLN A 139 5.50 10.91 -4.65
N TRP A 140 5.50 10.17 -3.56
CA TRP A 140 4.26 9.66 -2.95
C TRP A 140 4.19 9.95 -1.43
N PRO A 141 3.05 10.46 -0.90
CA PRO A 141 1.90 10.96 -1.66
C PRO A 141 2.23 12.27 -2.41
N PRO A 142 1.45 12.63 -3.45
CA PRO A 142 1.59 13.93 -4.12
C PRO A 142 1.37 15.08 -3.13
N LYS A 143 2.14 16.17 -3.25
CA LYS A 143 2.09 17.29 -2.31
C LYS A 143 0.73 17.99 -2.24
N ASP A 144 0.04 18.04 -3.37
CA ASP A 144 -1.20 18.81 -3.50
C ASP A 144 -2.48 17.95 -3.35
N ALA A 145 -2.34 16.69 -3.02
CA ALA A 145 -3.45 15.76 -2.86
C ALA A 145 -4.06 15.83 -1.45
N GLN A 146 -4.60 17.00 -1.07
CA GLN A 146 -5.35 17.13 0.18
C GLN A 146 -6.81 17.44 -0.11
N ILE A 147 -7.68 16.49 0.23
CA ILE A 147 -9.12 16.71 0.30
C ILE A 147 -9.50 16.66 1.78
N THR A 148 -10.13 17.72 2.25
CA THR A 148 -10.66 17.77 3.62
C THR A 148 -12.11 17.31 3.62
N PHE A 149 -12.41 16.33 4.47
CA PHE A 149 -13.78 15.88 4.70
C PHE A 149 -14.26 16.35 6.08
N GLY A 150 -15.41 17.03 6.10
CA GLY A 150 -16.08 17.42 7.32
C GLY A 150 -17.34 16.56 7.56
N PHE A 151 -17.64 16.23 8.81
CA PHE A 151 -18.87 15.57 9.16
C PHE A 151 -19.96 16.63 9.44
N GLY A 152 -21.03 16.62 8.63
CA GLY A 152 -22.17 17.49 8.77
C GLY A 152 -23.28 16.87 9.62
N LYS A 153 -24.39 17.60 9.76
CA LYS A 153 -25.60 17.11 10.45
C LYS A 153 -26.24 15.97 9.64
N LYS A 154 -26.92 15.06 10.32
CA LYS A 154 -27.69 13.96 9.70
C LYS A 154 -26.87 13.01 8.81
N GLY A 155 -25.56 12.84 9.10
CA GLY A 155 -24.72 11.92 8.34
C GLY A 155 -24.19 12.49 6.99
N GLU A 156 -24.25 13.79 6.80
CA GLU A 156 -23.68 14.44 5.62
C GLU A 156 -22.17 14.38 5.65
N LEU A 157 -21.55 14.15 4.50
CA LEU A 157 -20.11 14.30 4.28
C LEU A 157 -19.87 15.56 3.45
N LEU A 158 -19.19 16.53 4.06
CA LEU A 158 -18.85 17.81 3.43
C LEU A 158 -17.46 17.72 2.82
N ILE A 159 -17.29 18.16 1.58
CA ILE A 159 -16.01 18.14 0.88
C ILE A 159 -15.42 19.55 0.88
N ASN A 160 -14.17 19.68 1.35
CA ASN A 160 -13.46 20.94 1.51
C ASN A 160 -14.15 21.97 2.42
N GLU A 161 -15.01 21.48 3.31
CA GLU A 161 -15.69 22.31 4.30
C GLU A 161 -15.41 21.74 5.71
N ALA A 162 -15.34 22.64 6.69
CA ALA A 162 -15.22 22.21 8.08
C ALA A 162 -16.53 21.58 8.56
N GLY A 163 -16.43 20.43 9.22
CA GLY A 163 -17.58 19.82 9.86
C GLY A 163 -18.09 20.61 11.05
N ASP A 164 -19.34 20.38 11.47
CA ASP A 164 -19.92 20.99 12.65
C ASP A 164 -19.35 20.32 13.91
N LYS A 165 -18.60 21.10 14.70
CA LYS A 165 -17.95 20.62 15.94
C LYS A 165 -18.93 20.15 17.03
N ASN A 166 -20.19 20.52 16.93
CA ASN A 166 -21.21 20.20 17.93
C ASN A 166 -22.11 19.03 17.52
N VAL A 167 -21.84 18.39 16.38
CA VAL A 167 -22.62 17.23 15.94
C VAL A 167 -22.08 15.97 16.60
N LYS A 168 -22.99 15.19 17.19
CA LYS A 168 -22.73 13.86 17.73
C LYS A 168 -23.54 12.84 16.93
N HIS A 169 -22.85 11.83 16.44
CA HIS A 169 -23.45 10.66 15.83
C HIS A 169 -23.19 9.47 16.75
N SER A 170 -24.20 8.65 16.97
CA SER A 170 -24.07 7.43 17.75
C SER A 170 -24.66 6.25 16.99
N TYR A 171 -24.05 5.10 17.18
CA TYR A 171 -24.55 3.83 16.67
C TYR A 171 -24.38 2.76 17.74
N ILE A 172 -25.15 1.68 17.61
CA ILE A 172 -25.03 0.53 18.51
C ILE A 172 -24.20 -0.54 17.78
N SER A 173 -23.04 -0.86 18.35
CA SER A 173 -22.28 -2.04 17.94
C SER A 173 -22.81 -3.25 18.70
N ASP A 174 -23.70 -4.00 18.07
CA ASP A 174 -24.33 -5.18 18.67
C ASP A 174 -23.61 -6.45 18.20
N PRO A 175 -22.87 -7.16 19.07
CA PRO A 175 -22.18 -8.39 18.70
C PRO A 175 -23.13 -9.52 18.31
N MET A 176 -24.41 -9.46 18.71
CA MET A 176 -25.43 -10.42 18.31
C MET A 176 -26.04 -10.12 16.94
N LYS A 177 -25.77 -8.92 16.41
CA LYS A 177 -26.20 -8.46 15.08
C LYS A 177 -25.04 -7.74 14.38
N PRO A 178 -23.93 -8.44 14.11
CA PRO A 178 -22.78 -7.83 13.46
C PRO A 178 -23.15 -7.38 12.04
N VAL A 179 -22.42 -6.38 11.53
CA VAL A 179 -22.53 -6.03 10.12
C VAL A 179 -22.21 -7.27 9.29
N PRO A 180 -23.13 -7.73 8.45
CA PRO A 180 -22.89 -8.95 7.67
C PRO A 180 -21.75 -8.74 6.68
N PHE A 181 -20.86 -9.73 6.58
CA PHE A 181 -19.95 -9.82 5.45
C PHE A 181 -20.77 -10.08 4.18
N ARG A 182 -20.52 -9.29 3.15
CA ARG A 182 -21.13 -9.50 1.84
C ARG A 182 -20.03 -9.69 0.81
N SER A 183 -20.18 -10.70 -0.02
CA SER A 183 -19.32 -10.91 -1.20
C SER A 183 -19.68 -9.97 -2.36
N GLU A 184 -20.84 -9.32 -2.25
CA GLU A 184 -21.35 -8.38 -3.27
C GLU A 184 -21.48 -6.99 -2.63
N VAL A 185 -21.04 -5.99 -3.35
CA VAL A 185 -21.14 -4.57 -2.98
C VAL A 185 -22.34 -3.96 -3.70
#